data_0c0797ecce10caad130d658843f18a1c
#
_entry.id   0c0797ecce10caad130d658843f18a1c
#
_cell.length_a   1.000
_cell.length_b   1.000
_cell.length_c   1.000
_cell.angle_alpha   90.00
_cell.angle_beta   90.00
_cell.angle_gamma   90.00
#
_symmetry.space_group_name_H-M   'P 1'
#
loop_
_entity.id
_entity.type
_entity.pdbx_description
1 polymer ?
#
loop_
_entity_poly.entity_id
_entity_poly.type
_entity_poly.pdbx_seq_one_letter_code
_entity_poly.pdbx_strand_id
1 'polypeptide(L)'
;KAMNLRTLVIWIALAGMGVFFFYTSGGRTKLVESDQIEFLALFLPHMIFGSWAVLSSYFDLVSSDREHNVLDCIICSGIPKTRIFISKVLVAAIMSLVLSFIYMTPVTCAIIGLSGNFAHILVLIQYLLPLWGYIMVYATMGMLISILARSSKAALIWSLAIGLLLMPRFFVMIVEGIGKAFGWTTQMVDNFSLIAPGVMMQALSEVSDISRFSQASVIFGISIISFLIIA
;
A
#
# COMPACT_ATOMS: atom_id res chain seq x y z
N LYS A 1 15.94 -5.94 12.82
CA LYS A 1 15.44 -6.91 11.80
C LYS A 1 14.23 -6.40 10.99
N ALA A 2 13.60 -5.29 11.37
CA ALA A 2 12.38 -4.82 10.71
C ALA A 2 12.60 -4.39 9.25
N MET A 3 13.80 -3.96 8.88
CA MET A 3 14.12 -3.54 7.52
C MET A 3 15.23 -4.44 6.95
N ASN A 4 14.83 -5.40 6.12
CA ASN A 4 15.73 -6.29 5.41
C ASN A 4 16.25 -5.61 4.14
N LEU A 5 17.50 -5.92 3.74
CA LEU A 5 18.07 -5.47 2.46
C LEU A 5 17.12 -5.79 1.28
N ARG A 6 16.46 -6.95 1.32
CA ARG A 6 15.46 -7.36 0.33
C ARG A 6 14.29 -6.36 0.26
N THR A 7 13.71 -5.98 1.40
CA THR A 7 12.63 -4.99 1.46
C THR A 7 13.08 -3.65 0.88
N LEU A 8 14.27 -3.19 1.26
CA LEU A 8 14.83 -1.93 0.74
C LEU A 8 14.99 -1.98 -0.79
N VAL A 9 15.54 -3.06 -1.35
CA VAL A 9 15.72 -3.24 -2.80
C VAL A 9 14.37 -3.21 -3.53
N ILE A 10 13.36 -3.92 -3.02
CA ILE A 10 12.01 -3.92 -3.61
C ILE A 10 11.44 -2.49 -3.66
N TRP A 11 11.56 -1.73 -2.58
CA TRP A 11 11.00 -0.39 -2.51
C TRP A 11 11.77 0.65 -3.32
N ILE A 12 13.09 0.53 -3.41
CA ILE A 12 13.90 1.36 -4.33
C ILE A 12 13.52 1.06 -5.79
N ALA A 13 13.36 -0.22 -6.13
CA ALA A 13 12.91 -0.60 -7.47
C ALA A 13 11.51 -0.05 -7.78
N LEU A 14 10.58 -0.15 -6.81
CA LEU A 14 9.22 0.40 -6.95
C LEU A 14 9.26 1.92 -7.14
N ALA A 15 10.10 2.63 -6.40
CA ALA A 15 10.28 4.07 -6.53
C ALA A 15 10.87 4.45 -7.90
N GLY A 16 11.87 3.71 -8.39
CA GLY A 16 12.40 3.88 -9.74
C GLY A 16 11.35 3.65 -10.82
N MET A 17 10.48 2.64 -10.64
CA MET A 17 9.33 2.42 -11.51
C MET A 17 8.33 3.59 -11.43
N GLY A 18 8.12 4.18 -10.25
CA GLY A 18 7.27 5.37 -10.09
C GLY A 18 7.75 6.55 -10.92
N VAL A 19 9.04 6.83 -10.86
CA VAL A 19 9.66 7.86 -11.71
C VAL A 19 9.53 7.49 -13.19
N PHE A 20 9.82 6.24 -13.56
CA PHE A 20 9.71 5.78 -14.95
C PHE A 20 8.29 5.94 -15.50
N PHE A 21 7.28 5.46 -14.78
CA PHE A 21 5.89 5.59 -15.20
C PHE A 21 5.43 7.04 -15.25
N PHE A 22 5.86 7.88 -14.32
CA PHE A 22 5.57 9.31 -14.38
C PHE A 22 6.06 9.94 -15.69
N TYR A 23 7.25 9.56 -16.17
CA TYR A 23 7.78 10.05 -17.43
C TYR A 23 7.09 9.48 -18.67
N THR A 24 6.61 8.24 -18.63
CA THR A 24 6.10 7.52 -19.80
C THR A 24 4.58 7.54 -19.94
N SER A 25 3.83 7.72 -18.85
CA SER A 25 2.35 7.68 -18.86
C SER A 25 1.65 9.04 -19.02
N GLY A 26 2.39 10.07 -19.45
CA GLY A 26 1.81 11.40 -19.66
C GLY A 26 1.88 12.32 -18.44
N GLY A 27 2.30 11.87 -17.26
CA GLY A 27 2.45 12.69 -16.07
C GLY A 27 3.42 13.87 -16.28
N ARG A 28 4.52 13.62 -16.98
CA ARG A 28 5.46 14.69 -17.41
C ARG A 28 4.80 15.74 -18.29
N THR A 29 4.03 15.32 -19.29
CA THR A 29 3.38 16.20 -20.23
C THR A 29 2.37 17.12 -19.51
N LYS A 30 1.53 16.54 -18.64
CA LYS A 30 0.58 17.33 -17.85
C LYS A 30 1.27 18.30 -16.90
N LEU A 31 2.37 17.89 -16.26
CA LEU A 31 3.13 18.76 -15.38
C LEU A 31 3.73 19.95 -16.14
N VAL A 32 4.31 19.72 -17.32
CA VAL A 32 4.96 20.78 -18.13
C VAL A 32 3.93 21.70 -18.78
N GLU A 33 2.80 21.17 -19.28
CA GLU A 33 1.81 21.93 -20.02
C GLU A 33 0.80 22.64 -19.12
N SER A 34 0.40 22.05 -18.01
CA SER A 34 -0.68 22.54 -17.14
C SER A 34 -0.29 22.73 -15.67
N ASP A 35 0.97 22.52 -15.30
CA ASP A 35 1.47 22.56 -13.91
C ASP A 35 0.66 21.68 -12.94
N GLN A 36 0.07 20.59 -13.47
CA GLN A 36 -0.74 19.64 -12.69
C GLN A 36 -0.04 18.32 -12.49
N ILE A 37 -0.11 17.80 -11.25
CA ILE A 37 0.43 16.46 -10.93
C ILE A 37 -0.63 15.41 -11.24
N GLU A 38 -0.27 14.43 -12.06
CA GLU A 38 -1.10 13.25 -12.32
C GLU A 38 -0.82 12.15 -11.29
N PHE A 39 -1.65 12.07 -10.25
CA PHE A 39 -1.47 11.08 -9.17
C PHE A 39 -1.61 9.64 -9.65
N LEU A 40 -2.42 9.39 -10.69
CA LEU A 40 -2.55 8.05 -11.27
C LEU A 40 -1.21 7.55 -11.81
N ALA A 41 -0.43 8.40 -12.48
CA ALA A 41 0.90 8.04 -12.96
C ALA A 41 1.85 7.65 -11.82
N LEU A 42 1.72 8.33 -10.66
CA LEU A 42 2.50 8.00 -9.47
C LEU A 42 2.05 6.68 -8.82
N PHE A 43 0.78 6.32 -8.93
CA PHE A 43 0.24 5.12 -8.33
C PHE A 43 0.39 3.87 -9.22
N LEU A 44 0.67 4.02 -10.51
CA LEU A 44 0.80 2.90 -11.46
C LEU A 44 1.68 1.73 -10.97
N PRO A 45 2.89 1.94 -10.41
CA PRO A 45 3.68 0.83 -9.89
C PRO A 45 2.98 0.07 -8.78
N HIS A 46 2.22 0.77 -7.93
CA HIS A 46 1.47 0.16 -6.84
C HIS A 46 0.24 -0.60 -7.33
N MET A 47 -0.38 -0.19 -8.45
CA MET A 47 -1.45 -0.94 -9.09
C MET A 47 -0.98 -2.30 -9.60
N ILE A 48 0.28 -2.37 -10.07
CA ILE A 48 0.83 -3.59 -10.68
C ILE A 48 1.50 -4.48 -9.62
N PHE A 49 2.30 -3.90 -8.73
CA PHE A 49 3.15 -4.65 -7.81
C PHE A 49 2.93 -4.32 -6.33
N GLY A 50 2.13 -3.29 -6.01
CA GLY A 50 2.09 -2.71 -4.66
C GLY A 50 1.62 -3.70 -3.60
N SER A 51 0.48 -4.37 -3.79
CA SER A 51 -0.03 -5.36 -2.85
C SER A 51 0.99 -6.48 -2.60
N TRP A 52 1.60 -6.97 -3.65
CA TRP A 52 2.63 -7.99 -3.59
C TRP A 52 3.90 -7.50 -2.88
N ALA A 53 4.38 -6.31 -3.21
CA ALA A 53 5.57 -5.72 -2.60
C ALA A 53 5.37 -5.48 -1.10
N VAL A 54 4.21 -4.95 -0.71
CA VAL A 54 3.89 -4.70 0.70
C VAL A 54 3.77 -6.01 1.47
N LEU A 55 2.93 -6.94 1.02
CA LEU A 55 2.72 -8.21 1.70
C LEU A 55 4.03 -9.00 1.83
N SER A 56 4.88 -8.99 0.77
CA SER A 56 6.19 -9.64 0.82
C SER A 56 7.21 -8.93 1.75
N SER A 57 6.92 -7.71 2.18
CA SER A 57 7.75 -6.98 3.15
C SER A 57 7.38 -7.31 4.61
N TYR A 58 6.15 -7.77 4.86
CA TYR A 58 5.62 -7.97 6.22
C TYR A 58 5.26 -9.42 6.57
N PHE A 59 5.40 -10.37 5.64
CA PHE A 59 4.98 -11.76 5.83
C PHE A 59 5.69 -12.49 6.97
N ASP A 60 6.91 -12.09 7.32
CA ASP A 60 7.74 -12.78 8.31
C ASP A 60 7.76 -12.08 9.68
N LEU A 61 6.94 -11.05 9.89
CA LEU A 61 6.98 -10.21 11.07
C LEU A 61 6.72 -10.96 12.39
N VAL A 62 5.94 -12.03 12.34
CA VAL A 62 5.60 -12.88 13.48
C VAL A 62 6.09 -14.33 13.27
N SER A 63 5.94 -14.86 12.06
CA SER A 63 6.32 -16.24 11.74
C SER A 63 7.82 -16.50 11.93
N SER A 64 8.68 -15.53 11.61
CA SER A 64 10.12 -15.61 11.86
C SER A 64 10.45 -15.68 13.35
N ASP A 65 9.78 -14.91 14.19
CA ASP A 65 10.00 -14.94 15.63
C ASP A 65 9.55 -16.29 16.24
N ARG A 66 8.50 -16.88 15.67
CA ARG A 66 8.03 -18.22 16.05
C ARG A 66 9.04 -19.32 15.66
N GLU A 67 9.54 -19.28 14.42
CA GLU A 67 10.53 -20.25 13.93
C GLU A 67 11.83 -20.24 14.74
N HIS A 68 12.22 -19.07 15.27
CA HIS A 68 13.44 -18.94 16.08
C HIS A 68 13.17 -19.04 17.60
N ASN A 69 11.98 -19.45 18.01
CA ASN A 69 11.53 -19.55 19.42
C ASN A 69 11.62 -18.23 20.21
N VAL A 70 11.80 -17.12 19.53
CA VAL A 70 11.88 -15.78 20.17
C VAL A 70 10.54 -15.43 20.84
N LEU A 71 9.43 -15.77 20.18
CA LEU A 71 8.09 -15.53 20.69
C LEU A 71 7.85 -16.27 22.00
N ASP A 72 8.27 -17.54 22.10
CA ASP A 72 8.11 -18.37 23.30
C ASP A 72 8.96 -17.83 24.44
N CYS A 73 10.20 -17.41 24.19
CA CYS A 73 11.05 -16.75 25.18
C CYS A 73 10.43 -15.47 25.75
N ILE A 74 9.80 -14.65 24.87
CA ILE A 74 9.16 -13.41 25.32
C ILE A 74 7.90 -13.71 26.15
N ILE A 75 7.10 -14.72 25.75
CA ILE A 75 5.91 -15.13 26.50
C ILE A 75 6.30 -15.71 27.86
N CYS A 76 7.35 -16.54 27.92
CA CYS A 76 7.87 -17.09 29.17
C CYS A 76 8.45 -16.02 30.12
N SER A 77 8.87 -14.87 29.61
CA SER A 77 9.30 -13.74 30.43
C SER A 77 8.15 -12.95 31.09
N GLY A 78 6.89 -13.40 30.93
CA GLY A 78 5.72 -12.78 31.56
C GLY A 78 5.16 -11.57 30.81
N ILE A 79 5.63 -11.29 29.59
CA ILE A 79 5.12 -10.17 28.79
C ILE A 79 3.75 -10.58 28.20
N PRO A 80 2.67 -9.79 28.40
CA PRO A 80 1.35 -10.13 27.88
C PRO A 80 1.33 -10.10 26.35
N LYS A 81 0.65 -11.07 25.75
CA LYS A 81 0.55 -11.23 24.28
C LYS A 81 0.05 -9.95 23.57
N THR A 82 -0.87 -9.23 24.21
CA THR A 82 -1.40 -7.95 23.71
C THR A 82 -0.31 -6.90 23.53
N ARG A 83 0.65 -6.80 24.47
CA ARG A 83 1.77 -5.87 24.37
C ARG A 83 2.71 -6.23 23.22
N ILE A 84 2.93 -7.53 23.00
CA ILE A 84 3.72 -8.02 21.85
C ILE A 84 3.03 -7.63 20.55
N PHE A 85 1.72 -7.89 20.44
CA PHE A 85 0.92 -7.54 19.27
C PHE A 85 0.96 -6.05 18.97
N ILE A 86 0.66 -5.19 19.96
CA ILE A 86 0.68 -3.73 19.81
C ILE A 86 2.06 -3.25 19.35
N SER A 87 3.15 -3.80 19.92
CA SER A 87 4.50 -3.43 19.49
C SER A 87 4.78 -3.78 18.04
N LYS A 88 4.27 -4.93 17.55
CA LYS A 88 4.40 -5.34 16.14
C LYS A 88 3.59 -4.42 15.20
N VAL A 89 2.37 -4.05 15.59
CA VAL A 89 1.54 -3.10 14.84
C VAL A 89 2.24 -1.73 14.78
N LEU A 90 2.79 -1.24 15.87
CA LEU A 90 3.51 0.03 15.90
C LEU A 90 4.76 -0.01 15.00
N VAL A 91 5.52 -1.10 15.04
CA VAL A 91 6.65 -1.31 14.13
C VAL A 91 6.18 -1.31 12.67
N ALA A 92 5.09 -2.02 12.35
CA ALA A 92 4.53 -2.03 11.01
C ALA A 92 4.10 -0.63 10.55
N ALA A 93 3.49 0.18 11.44
CA ALA A 93 3.09 1.55 11.16
C ALA A 93 4.28 2.46 10.85
N ILE A 94 5.32 2.42 11.68
CA ILE A 94 6.53 3.21 11.47
C ILE A 94 7.25 2.78 10.19
N MET A 95 7.37 1.47 9.97
CA MET A 95 8.03 0.95 8.77
C MET A 95 7.27 1.32 7.50
N SER A 96 5.93 1.24 7.49
CA SER A 96 5.13 1.65 6.33
C SER A 96 5.26 3.15 6.03
N LEU A 97 5.39 3.98 7.07
CA LEU A 97 5.69 5.41 6.90
C LEU A 97 7.07 5.62 6.26
N VAL A 98 8.11 4.94 6.76
CA VAL A 98 9.46 5.01 6.18
C VAL A 98 9.46 4.55 4.72
N LEU A 99 8.76 3.46 4.41
CA LEU A 99 8.65 2.94 3.04
C LEU A 99 7.92 3.93 2.11
N SER A 100 6.89 4.61 2.60
CA SER A 100 6.21 5.68 1.86
C SER A 100 7.17 6.84 1.52
N PHE A 101 8.03 7.23 2.46
CA PHE A 101 9.06 8.23 2.20
C PHE A 101 10.11 7.76 1.20
N ILE A 102 10.57 6.51 1.30
CA ILE A 102 11.52 5.92 0.33
C ILE A 102 10.94 5.96 -1.08
N TYR A 103 9.64 5.69 -1.22
CA TYR A 103 8.96 5.76 -2.51
C TYR A 103 8.80 7.20 -3.00
N MET A 104 8.30 8.09 -2.14
CA MET A 104 7.95 9.47 -2.53
C MET A 104 9.16 10.36 -2.76
N THR A 105 10.29 10.14 -2.09
CA THR A 105 11.46 11.01 -2.22
C THR A 105 11.98 11.15 -3.66
N PRO A 106 12.31 10.07 -4.40
CA PRO A 106 12.81 10.20 -5.78
C PRO A 106 11.73 10.74 -6.72
N VAL A 107 10.46 10.40 -6.49
CA VAL A 107 9.33 10.92 -7.27
C VAL A 107 9.20 12.44 -7.06
N THR A 108 9.28 12.92 -5.81
CA THR A 108 9.26 14.34 -5.48
C THR A 108 10.43 15.08 -6.11
N CYS A 109 11.63 14.53 -6.04
CA CYS A 109 12.82 15.12 -6.68
C CYS A 109 12.64 15.23 -8.20
N ALA A 110 12.05 14.22 -8.85
CA ALA A 110 11.79 14.24 -10.28
C ALA A 110 10.75 15.31 -10.67
N ILE A 111 9.67 15.45 -9.91
CA ILE A 111 8.62 16.45 -10.16
C ILE A 111 9.16 17.86 -9.96
N ILE A 112 9.87 18.13 -8.87
CA ILE A 112 10.44 19.45 -8.61
C ILE A 112 11.53 19.79 -9.63
N GLY A 113 12.36 18.81 -9.99
CA GLY A 113 13.40 19.01 -11.01
C GLY A 113 12.86 19.35 -12.39
N LEU A 114 11.63 18.91 -12.72
CA LEU A 114 10.96 19.22 -13.98
C LEU A 114 10.20 20.54 -13.93
N SER A 115 9.46 20.80 -12.85
CA SER A 115 8.58 21.97 -12.75
C SER A 115 9.31 23.22 -12.27
N GLY A 116 10.39 23.06 -11.50
CA GLY A 116 11.01 24.16 -10.74
C GLY A 116 10.13 24.74 -9.63
N ASN A 117 8.94 24.19 -9.43
CA ASN A 117 7.92 24.73 -8.53
C ASN A 117 7.88 23.97 -7.19
N PHE A 118 8.36 24.59 -6.12
CA PHE A 118 8.37 24.01 -4.77
C PHE A 118 6.96 23.90 -4.14
N ALA A 119 5.93 24.57 -4.68
CA ALA A 119 4.57 24.43 -4.19
C ALA A 119 4.04 23.00 -4.33
N HIS A 120 4.55 22.24 -5.29
CA HIS A 120 4.23 20.81 -5.45
C HIS A 120 4.58 19.94 -4.25
N ILE A 121 5.50 20.36 -3.39
CA ILE A 121 5.83 19.62 -2.14
C ILE A 121 4.59 19.48 -1.27
N LEU A 122 3.79 20.52 -1.11
CA LEU A 122 2.57 20.46 -0.29
C LEU A 122 1.56 19.46 -0.85
N VAL A 123 1.42 19.42 -2.16
CA VAL A 123 0.53 18.49 -2.86
C VAL A 123 1.02 17.04 -2.69
N LEU A 124 2.32 16.82 -2.79
CA LEU A 124 2.94 15.50 -2.62
C LEU A 124 2.88 15.01 -1.18
N ILE A 125 2.97 15.91 -0.18
CA ILE A 125 2.74 15.57 1.23
C ILE A 125 1.29 15.12 1.45
N GLN A 126 0.32 15.76 0.81
CA GLN A 126 -1.08 15.31 0.87
C GLN A 126 -1.27 13.91 0.26
N TYR A 127 -0.53 13.57 -0.77
CA TYR A 127 -0.53 12.23 -1.36
C TYR A 127 0.17 11.19 -0.48
N LEU A 128 1.15 11.59 0.33
CA LEU A 128 1.88 10.68 1.22
C LEU A 128 0.95 10.02 2.24
N LEU A 129 -0.03 10.74 2.76
CA LEU A 129 -0.94 10.22 3.79
C LEU A 129 -1.80 9.03 3.29
N PRO A 130 -2.54 9.14 2.16
CA PRO A 130 -3.27 8.00 1.62
C PRO A 130 -2.35 6.86 1.16
N LEU A 131 -1.16 7.14 0.66
CA LEU A 131 -0.18 6.13 0.32
C LEU A 131 0.28 5.35 1.56
N TRP A 132 0.59 6.05 2.66
CA TRP A 132 0.90 5.41 3.93
C TRP A 132 -0.24 4.53 4.43
N GLY A 133 -1.49 5.03 4.39
CA GLY A 133 -2.68 4.27 4.75
C GLY A 133 -2.84 3.01 3.90
N TYR A 134 -2.67 3.10 2.59
CA TYR A 134 -2.66 1.98 1.67
C TYR A 134 -1.63 0.91 2.07
N ILE A 135 -0.38 1.32 2.31
CA ILE A 135 0.68 0.41 2.73
C ILE A 135 0.34 -0.22 4.09
N MET A 136 -0.21 0.56 5.03
CA MET A 136 -0.55 0.10 6.37
C MET A 136 -1.63 -0.99 6.37
N VAL A 137 -2.66 -0.88 5.51
CA VAL A 137 -3.69 -1.93 5.36
C VAL A 137 -3.07 -3.24 4.91
N TYR A 138 -2.24 -3.21 3.86
CA TYR A 138 -1.57 -4.43 3.41
C TYR A 138 -0.53 -4.95 4.41
N ALA A 139 0.13 -4.06 5.17
CA ALA A 139 1.05 -4.46 6.23
C ALA A 139 0.32 -5.23 7.35
N THR A 140 -0.87 -4.78 7.75
CA THR A 140 -1.70 -5.52 8.73
C THR A 140 -2.19 -6.85 8.19
N MET A 141 -2.57 -6.94 6.91
CA MET A 141 -2.89 -8.21 6.26
C MET A 141 -1.68 -9.14 6.23
N GLY A 142 -0.48 -8.65 5.88
CA GLY A 142 0.76 -9.43 5.92
C GLY A 142 1.08 -9.94 7.32
N MET A 143 0.83 -9.13 8.35
CA MET A 143 0.98 -9.52 9.75
C MET A 143 -0.03 -10.61 10.14
N LEU A 144 -1.29 -10.52 9.73
CA LEU A 144 -2.31 -11.56 9.96
C LEU A 144 -1.90 -12.88 9.29
N ILE A 145 -1.44 -12.83 8.04
CA ILE A 145 -0.91 -14.02 7.35
C ILE A 145 0.26 -14.61 8.14
N SER A 146 1.16 -13.76 8.65
CA SER A 146 2.31 -14.18 9.45
C SER A 146 1.91 -14.85 10.76
N ILE A 147 0.80 -14.43 11.39
CA ILE A 147 0.25 -15.03 12.61
C ILE A 147 -0.37 -16.40 12.30
N LEU A 148 -1.11 -16.50 11.20
CA LEU A 148 -1.84 -17.73 10.83
C LEU A 148 -0.91 -18.80 10.24
N ALA A 149 0.16 -18.40 9.57
CA ALA A 149 1.09 -19.30 8.92
C ALA A 149 1.95 -20.07 9.96
N ARG A 150 2.17 -21.36 9.71
CA ARG A 150 3.01 -22.19 10.56
C ARG A 150 4.51 -21.95 10.41
N SER A 151 4.93 -21.41 9.26
CA SER A 151 6.34 -21.14 8.94
C SER A 151 6.46 -19.89 8.09
N SER A 152 7.65 -19.25 8.06
CA SER A 152 7.93 -18.09 7.23
C SER A 152 7.81 -18.41 5.74
N LYS A 153 8.15 -19.63 5.32
CA LYS A 153 7.95 -20.10 3.94
C LYS A 153 6.48 -20.13 3.56
N ALA A 154 5.63 -20.71 4.43
CA ALA A 154 4.19 -20.75 4.22
C ALA A 154 3.60 -19.33 4.22
N ALA A 155 4.02 -18.46 5.13
CA ALA A 155 3.61 -17.05 5.17
C ALA A 155 3.97 -16.32 3.88
N LEU A 156 5.16 -16.55 3.32
CA LEU A 156 5.57 -15.98 2.05
C LEU A 156 4.65 -16.43 0.90
N ILE A 157 4.39 -17.73 0.78
CA ILE A 157 3.54 -18.28 -0.29
C ILE A 157 2.13 -17.69 -0.21
N TRP A 158 1.53 -17.67 0.99
CA TRP A 158 0.22 -17.05 1.19
C TRP A 158 0.22 -15.55 0.90
N SER A 159 1.26 -14.83 1.31
CA SER A 159 1.39 -13.40 1.01
C SER A 159 1.50 -13.12 -0.49
N LEU A 160 2.23 -13.95 -1.23
CA LEU A 160 2.33 -13.83 -2.67
C LEU A 160 0.98 -14.13 -3.37
N ALA A 161 0.29 -15.20 -2.94
CA ALA A 161 -1.01 -15.59 -3.50
C ALA A 161 -2.08 -14.52 -3.24
N ILE A 162 -2.19 -14.05 -1.98
CA ILE A 162 -3.15 -13.02 -1.60
C ILE A 162 -2.78 -11.67 -2.23
N GLY A 163 -1.49 -11.33 -2.31
CA GLY A 163 -1.01 -10.14 -2.98
C GLY A 163 -1.40 -10.09 -4.45
N LEU A 164 -1.32 -11.23 -5.15
CA LEU A 164 -1.76 -11.35 -6.53
C LEU A 164 -3.28 -11.15 -6.67
N LEU A 165 -4.06 -11.80 -5.79
CA LEU A 165 -5.52 -11.67 -5.76
C LEU A 165 -5.99 -10.24 -5.50
N LEU A 166 -5.28 -9.51 -4.64
CA LEU A 166 -5.61 -8.14 -4.25
C LEU A 166 -5.00 -7.07 -5.17
N MET A 167 -4.29 -7.44 -6.24
CA MET A 167 -3.94 -6.48 -7.27
C MET A 167 -5.21 -5.85 -7.85
N PRO A 168 -5.31 -4.52 -7.98
CA PRO A 168 -6.55 -3.84 -8.35
C PRO A 168 -7.22 -4.44 -9.58
N ARG A 169 -6.46 -4.66 -10.63
CA ARG A 169 -7.00 -5.20 -11.89
C ARG A 169 -7.50 -6.64 -11.77
N PHE A 170 -6.78 -7.49 -11.04
CA PHE A 170 -7.20 -8.88 -10.79
C PHE A 170 -8.45 -8.94 -9.92
N PHE A 171 -8.49 -8.13 -8.87
CA PHE A 171 -9.62 -8.08 -7.95
C PHE A 171 -10.90 -7.62 -8.68
N VAL A 172 -10.82 -6.55 -9.47
CA VAL A 172 -11.96 -6.07 -10.28
C VAL A 172 -12.43 -7.17 -11.24
N MET A 173 -11.53 -7.86 -11.94
CA MET A 173 -11.88 -8.96 -12.84
C MET A 173 -12.64 -10.10 -12.14
N ILE A 174 -12.23 -10.43 -10.90
CA ILE A 174 -12.91 -11.46 -10.09
C ILE A 174 -14.31 -10.97 -9.69
N VAL A 175 -14.44 -9.73 -9.22
CA VAL A 175 -15.72 -9.14 -8.81
C VAL A 175 -16.68 -9.04 -10.01
N GLU A 176 -16.19 -8.63 -11.17
CA GLU A 176 -16.97 -8.63 -12.43
C GLU A 176 -17.45 -10.04 -12.83
N GLY A 177 -16.57 -11.05 -12.73
CA GLY A 177 -16.91 -12.43 -13.02
C GLY A 177 -18.01 -12.96 -12.09
N ILE A 178 -17.89 -12.69 -10.80
CA ILE A 178 -18.91 -13.02 -9.79
C ILE A 178 -20.19 -12.24 -10.08
N GLY A 179 -20.08 -10.94 -10.32
CA GLY A 179 -21.23 -10.07 -10.62
C GLY A 179 -22.03 -10.56 -11.84
N LYS A 180 -21.35 -10.98 -12.90
CA LYS A 180 -22.01 -11.59 -14.08
C LYS A 180 -22.72 -12.89 -13.73
N ALA A 181 -22.12 -13.75 -12.91
CA ALA A 181 -22.72 -15.01 -12.50
C ALA A 181 -23.97 -14.82 -11.62
N PHE A 182 -24.02 -13.76 -10.81
CA PHE A 182 -25.12 -13.45 -9.90
C PHE A 182 -26.07 -12.36 -10.42
N GLY A 183 -25.88 -11.85 -11.63
CA GLY A 183 -26.73 -10.82 -12.23
C GLY A 183 -26.66 -9.47 -11.53
N TRP A 184 -25.48 -9.11 -10.96
CA TRP A 184 -25.29 -7.83 -10.31
C TRP A 184 -25.32 -6.67 -11.29
N THR A 185 -25.80 -5.51 -10.84
CA THR A 185 -25.70 -4.27 -11.62
C THR A 185 -24.25 -3.76 -11.63
N THR A 186 -23.90 -2.98 -12.65
CA THR A 186 -22.57 -2.34 -12.75
C THR A 186 -22.22 -1.58 -11.48
N GLN A 187 -23.19 -0.85 -10.91
CA GLN A 187 -23.01 -0.09 -9.68
C GLN A 187 -22.68 -0.99 -8.46
N MET A 188 -23.26 -2.20 -8.39
CA MET A 188 -22.91 -3.17 -7.35
C MET A 188 -21.47 -3.67 -7.52
N VAL A 189 -21.07 -3.97 -8.76
CA VAL A 189 -19.70 -4.41 -9.07
C VAL A 189 -18.70 -3.34 -8.67
N ASP A 190 -18.94 -2.08 -9.04
CA ASP A 190 -18.08 -0.95 -8.70
C ASP A 190 -17.96 -0.77 -7.17
N ASN A 191 -19.09 -0.78 -6.45
CA ASN A 191 -19.11 -0.65 -4.99
C ASN A 191 -18.35 -1.80 -4.30
N PHE A 192 -18.52 -3.04 -4.75
CA PHE A 192 -17.79 -4.19 -4.22
C PHE A 192 -16.30 -4.13 -4.53
N SER A 193 -15.93 -3.63 -5.70
CA SER A 193 -14.53 -3.47 -6.09
C SER A 193 -13.78 -2.49 -5.17
N LEU A 194 -14.46 -1.47 -4.65
CA LEU A 194 -13.90 -0.50 -3.70
C LEU A 194 -13.52 -1.10 -2.34
N ILE A 195 -13.91 -2.34 -2.02
CA ILE A 195 -13.46 -3.02 -0.80
C ILE A 195 -11.94 -3.26 -0.83
N ALA A 196 -11.37 -3.46 -2.02
CA ALA A 196 -9.92 -3.62 -2.14
C ALA A 196 -9.19 -2.27 -1.99
N PRO A 197 -8.24 -2.15 -1.04
CA PRO A 197 -7.53 -0.89 -0.80
C PRO A 197 -6.81 -0.36 -2.04
N GLY A 198 -6.35 -1.23 -2.91
CA GLY A 198 -5.71 -0.86 -4.17
C GLY A 198 -6.66 -0.20 -5.17
N VAL A 199 -7.92 -0.66 -5.24
CA VAL A 199 -8.96 -0.05 -6.09
C VAL A 199 -9.39 1.30 -5.53
N MET A 200 -9.53 1.41 -4.20
CA MET A 200 -9.81 2.69 -3.54
C MET A 200 -8.70 3.71 -3.81
N MET A 201 -7.44 3.30 -3.70
CA MET A 201 -6.32 4.20 -3.93
C MET A 201 -6.22 4.60 -5.41
N GLN A 202 -6.57 3.70 -6.33
CA GLN A 202 -6.68 4.02 -7.75
C GLN A 202 -7.73 5.10 -7.99
N ALA A 203 -8.96 4.90 -7.49
CA ALA A 203 -10.05 5.86 -7.62
C ALA A 203 -9.68 7.23 -7.03
N LEU A 204 -8.97 7.25 -5.89
CA LEU A 204 -8.44 8.48 -5.32
C LEU A 204 -7.40 9.16 -6.24
N SER A 205 -6.54 8.37 -6.86
CA SER A 205 -5.47 8.88 -7.75
C SER A 205 -5.99 9.42 -9.09
N GLU A 206 -7.21 9.08 -9.47
CA GLU A 206 -7.88 9.61 -10.67
C GLU A 206 -8.45 11.03 -10.47
N VAL A 207 -8.53 11.50 -9.21
CA VAL A 207 -9.01 12.84 -8.90
C VAL A 207 -7.93 13.87 -9.20
N SER A 208 -8.12 14.67 -10.24
CA SER A 208 -7.16 15.69 -10.68
C SER A 208 -7.29 17.04 -9.96
N ASP A 209 -8.42 17.31 -9.30
CA ASP A 209 -8.67 18.56 -8.57
C ASP A 209 -8.15 18.46 -7.13
N ILE A 210 -7.24 19.35 -6.73
CA ILE A 210 -6.60 19.36 -5.40
C ILE A 210 -7.64 19.47 -4.27
N SER A 211 -8.71 20.24 -4.45
CA SER A 211 -9.75 20.42 -3.43
C SER A 211 -10.54 19.13 -3.22
N ARG A 212 -10.91 18.46 -4.31
CA ARG A 212 -11.59 17.16 -4.28
C ARG A 212 -10.66 16.05 -3.80
N PHE A 213 -9.38 16.11 -4.18
CA PHE A 213 -8.38 15.16 -3.70
C PHE A 213 -8.23 15.23 -2.18
N SER A 214 -8.19 16.43 -1.59
CA SER A 214 -8.11 16.60 -0.13
C SER A 214 -9.32 15.97 0.57
N GLN A 215 -10.55 16.23 0.08
CA GLN A 215 -11.78 15.64 0.63
C GLN A 215 -11.80 14.12 0.47
N ALA A 216 -11.46 13.61 -0.71
CA ALA A 216 -11.39 12.18 -0.98
C ALA A 216 -10.33 11.48 -0.12
N SER A 217 -9.19 12.14 0.15
CA SER A 217 -8.14 11.63 1.04
C SER A 217 -8.62 11.48 2.48
N VAL A 218 -9.44 12.40 2.98
CA VAL A 218 -10.06 12.28 4.32
C VAL A 218 -11.02 11.09 4.37
N ILE A 219 -11.88 10.94 3.37
CA ILE A 219 -12.82 9.80 3.27
C ILE A 219 -12.05 8.49 3.20
N PHE A 220 -11.00 8.44 2.39
CA PHE A 220 -10.11 7.29 2.27
C PHE A 220 -9.44 6.95 3.61
N GLY A 221 -8.94 7.96 4.34
CA GLY A 221 -8.34 7.79 5.66
C GLY A 221 -9.34 7.22 6.68
N ILE A 222 -10.57 7.72 6.71
CA ILE A 222 -11.65 7.21 7.57
C ILE A 222 -11.98 5.75 7.21
N SER A 223 -12.06 5.42 5.93
CA SER A 223 -12.34 4.06 5.46
C SER A 223 -11.23 3.09 5.88
N ILE A 224 -9.96 3.50 5.78
CA ILE A 224 -8.81 2.71 6.23
C ILE A 224 -8.86 2.48 7.75
N ILE A 225 -9.11 3.53 8.54
CA ILE A 225 -9.21 3.42 10.00
C ILE A 225 -10.34 2.46 10.37
N SER A 226 -11.51 2.60 9.72
CA SER A 226 -12.65 1.69 9.94
C SER A 226 -12.28 0.24 9.61
N PHE A 227 -11.56 0.02 8.51
CA PHE A 227 -11.09 -1.31 8.11
C PHE A 227 -10.10 -1.90 9.12
N LEU A 228 -9.16 -1.08 9.63
CA LEU A 228 -8.18 -1.51 10.64
C LEU A 228 -8.82 -1.82 12.00
N ILE A 229 -9.93 -1.16 12.35
CA ILE A 229 -10.68 -1.43 13.59
C ILE A 229 -11.44 -2.75 13.48
N ILE A 230 -11.95 -3.09 12.31
CA ILE A 230 -12.74 -4.31 12.06
C ILE A 230 -11.82 -5.53 11.90
N ALA A 231 -10.59 -5.34 11.38
CA ALA A 231 -9.61 -6.41 11.17
C ALA A 231 -8.87 -6.81 12.45
#